data_6068c828fbf620ecb5fb1a988bdd9048
#
_entry.id   6068c828fbf620ecb5fb1a988bdd9048
#
_cell.length_a   1.000
_cell.length_b   1.000
_cell.length_c   1.000
_cell.angle_alpha   90.00
_cell.angle_beta   90.00
_cell.angle_gamma   90.00
#
_symmetry.space_group_name_H-M   'P 1'
#
loop_
_entity.id
_entity.type
_entity.pdbx_description
1 polymer ?
#
loop_
_entity_poly.entity_id
_entity_poly.type
_entity_poly.pdbx_seq_one_letter_code
_entity_poly.pdbx_strand_id
1 'polypeptide(L)'
;ETLRPYFENLSSRSIKDSEALQQWLEDRSELESVISEDLGWRYIKMTCYTDNELYSKRYQDFVENIQPHMAPFSDQLNKKFATSPFLQELESEPGFSILIRSVKKDIELFREANIPLYTKINTETQKYGQLSGAMTVTIDGKELTLQQASVVLQSTDRAKREDVYKKMA
;
A
#
# COMPACT_ATOMS: atom_id res chain seq x y z
N GLU A 1 18.42 2.23 4.83
CA GLU A 1 19.33 2.15 6.01
C GLU A 1 18.73 2.82 7.25
N THR A 2 18.11 3.99 7.14
CA THR A 2 17.55 4.76 8.27
C THR A 2 16.53 3.98 9.11
N LEU A 3 15.74 3.10 8.51
CA LEU A 3 14.69 2.32 9.20
C LEU A 3 15.21 1.02 9.81
N ARG A 4 16.34 0.51 9.33
CA ARG A 4 16.89 -0.79 9.77
C ARG A 4 17.06 -0.90 11.29
N PRO A 5 17.62 0.09 12.01
CA PRO A 5 17.80 0.00 13.46
C PRO A 5 16.49 -0.19 14.23
N TYR A 6 15.38 0.36 13.75
CA TYR A 6 14.07 0.20 14.37
C TYR A 6 13.52 -1.22 14.19
N PHE A 7 13.66 -1.81 13.00
CA PHE A 7 13.32 -3.19 12.75
C PHE A 7 14.18 -4.15 13.57
N GLU A 8 15.50 -3.92 13.65
CA GLU A 8 16.42 -4.72 14.44
C GLU A 8 16.10 -4.63 15.94
N ASN A 9 15.75 -3.44 16.44
CA ASN A 9 15.32 -3.26 17.82
C ASN A 9 14.05 -4.08 18.11
N LEU A 10 13.00 -3.95 17.28
CA LEU A 10 11.77 -4.71 17.44
C LEU A 10 12.01 -6.22 17.34
N SER A 11 12.89 -6.67 16.43
CA SER A 11 13.22 -8.08 16.26
C SER A 11 13.97 -8.67 17.47
N SER A 12 14.90 -7.93 18.06
CA SER A 12 15.76 -8.39 19.15
C SER A 12 15.19 -8.14 20.55
N ARG A 13 14.22 -7.21 20.69
CA ARG A 13 13.64 -6.81 21.96
C ARG A 13 13.03 -8.00 22.71
N SER A 14 13.40 -8.19 23.97
CA SER A 14 12.77 -9.20 24.84
C SER A 14 11.36 -8.75 25.27
N ILE A 15 10.40 -9.66 25.18
CA ILE A 15 9.03 -9.47 25.65
C ILE A 15 8.88 -10.33 26.90
N LYS A 16 8.57 -9.73 28.05
CA LYS A 16 8.60 -10.38 29.36
C LYS A 16 7.22 -10.69 29.92
N ASP A 17 6.20 -9.99 29.46
CA ASP A 17 4.82 -10.08 29.91
C ASP A 17 3.86 -9.55 28.83
N SER A 18 2.59 -9.60 29.11
CA SER A 18 1.51 -9.14 28.22
C SER A 18 1.55 -7.64 27.95
N GLU A 19 1.87 -6.82 28.97
CA GLU A 19 2.00 -5.37 28.84
C GLU A 19 3.17 -5.01 27.91
N ALA A 20 4.31 -5.70 28.07
CA ALA A 20 5.46 -5.53 27.17
C ALA A 20 5.15 -5.97 25.72
N LEU A 21 4.28 -6.98 25.52
CA LEU A 21 3.81 -7.38 24.21
C LEU A 21 2.93 -6.29 23.57
N GLN A 22 2.03 -5.69 24.34
CA GLN A 22 1.19 -4.59 23.87
C GLN A 22 2.04 -3.37 23.50
N GLN A 23 2.98 -2.96 24.34
CA GLN A 23 3.88 -1.85 24.01
C GLN A 23 4.73 -2.15 22.78
N TRP A 24 5.19 -3.40 22.61
CA TRP A 24 5.91 -3.80 21.41
C TRP A 24 5.04 -3.68 20.15
N LEU A 25 3.74 -4.00 20.22
CA LEU A 25 2.79 -3.82 19.13
C LEU A 25 2.56 -2.34 18.80
N GLU A 26 2.46 -1.49 19.81
CA GLU A 26 2.32 -0.04 19.64
C GLU A 26 3.55 0.54 18.92
N ASP A 27 4.76 0.22 19.38
CA ASP A 27 6.00 0.68 18.75
C ASP A 27 6.14 0.16 17.29
N ARG A 28 5.71 -1.07 17.05
CA ARG A 28 5.63 -1.62 15.70
C ARG A 28 4.64 -0.85 14.83
N SER A 29 3.46 -0.55 15.36
CA SER A 29 2.42 0.21 14.66
C SER A 29 2.90 1.61 14.30
N GLU A 30 3.61 2.29 15.20
CA GLU A 30 4.21 3.59 14.93
C GLU A 30 5.22 3.52 13.77
N LEU A 31 6.12 2.54 13.78
CA LEU A 31 7.07 2.34 12.68
C LEU A 31 6.35 2.09 11.34
N GLU A 32 5.34 1.21 11.34
CA GLU A 32 4.55 0.90 10.14
C GLU A 32 3.75 2.11 9.65
N SER A 33 3.25 2.96 10.56
CA SER A 33 2.53 4.19 10.22
C SER A 33 3.43 5.20 9.51
N VAL A 34 4.64 5.43 10.00
CA VAL A 34 5.63 6.32 9.35
C VAL A 34 5.96 5.84 7.93
N ILE A 35 6.12 4.54 7.75
CA ILE A 35 6.44 3.95 6.45
C ILE A 35 5.24 4.08 5.49
N SER A 36 4.04 3.80 6.00
CA SER A 36 2.80 3.91 5.22
C SER A 36 2.52 5.35 4.81
N GLU A 37 2.81 6.32 5.68
CA GLU A 37 2.66 7.73 5.38
C GLU A 37 3.63 8.16 4.25
N ASP A 38 4.91 7.81 4.32
CA ASP A 38 5.89 8.13 3.27
C ASP A 38 5.47 7.52 1.91
N LEU A 39 5.07 6.25 1.89
CA LEU A 39 4.56 5.60 0.68
C LEU A 39 3.29 6.29 0.17
N GLY A 40 2.35 6.60 1.05
CA GLY A 40 1.10 7.28 0.72
C GLY A 40 1.35 8.65 0.07
N TRP A 41 2.25 9.46 0.63
CA TRP A 41 2.61 10.74 0.04
C TRP A 41 3.33 10.61 -1.31
N ARG A 42 4.19 9.62 -1.49
CA ARG A 42 4.82 9.34 -2.79
C ARG A 42 3.77 8.97 -3.83
N TYR A 43 2.81 8.10 -3.47
CA TYR A 43 1.70 7.70 -4.34
C TYR A 43 0.82 8.89 -4.72
N ILE A 44 0.37 9.70 -3.75
CA ILE A 44 -0.47 10.88 -3.98
C ILE A 44 0.24 11.87 -4.93
N LYS A 45 1.50 12.19 -4.66
CA LYS A 45 2.26 13.11 -5.50
C LYS A 45 2.42 12.59 -6.93
N MET A 46 2.70 11.30 -7.10
CA MET A 46 2.80 10.67 -8.41
C MET A 46 1.48 10.73 -9.19
N THR A 47 0.35 10.50 -8.52
CA THR A 47 -0.97 10.47 -9.17
C THR A 47 -1.55 11.86 -9.42
N CYS A 48 -1.23 12.85 -8.57
CA CYS A 48 -1.69 14.23 -8.75
C CYS A 48 -0.85 15.03 -9.76
N TYR A 49 0.44 14.71 -9.91
CA TYR A 49 1.38 15.41 -10.77
C TYR A 49 1.96 14.44 -11.80
N THR A 50 1.11 13.95 -12.69
CA THR A 50 1.42 12.88 -13.65
C THR A 50 2.50 13.24 -14.68
N ASP A 51 2.71 14.54 -14.92
CA ASP A 51 3.76 15.11 -15.77
C ASP A 51 5.12 15.27 -15.07
N ASN A 52 5.17 15.05 -13.74
CA ASN A 52 6.38 15.21 -12.97
C ASN A 52 7.13 13.87 -12.79
N GLU A 53 8.12 13.63 -13.65
CA GLU A 53 8.93 12.42 -13.60
C GLU A 53 9.62 12.17 -12.25
N LEU A 54 9.95 13.23 -11.47
CA LEU A 54 10.60 13.08 -10.19
C LEU A 54 9.69 12.35 -9.18
N TYR A 55 8.38 12.66 -9.18
CA TYR A 55 7.45 11.99 -8.28
C TYR A 55 7.22 10.53 -8.68
N SER A 56 7.15 10.27 -9.98
CA SER A 56 7.07 8.90 -10.51
C SER A 56 8.31 8.08 -10.10
N LYS A 57 9.51 8.62 -10.29
CA LYS A 57 10.76 7.96 -9.90
C LYS A 57 10.87 7.72 -8.38
N ARG A 58 10.42 8.66 -7.55
CA ARG A 58 10.43 8.49 -6.09
C ARG A 58 9.49 7.38 -5.60
N TYR A 59 8.33 7.24 -6.21
CA TYR A 59 7.43 6.13 -5.90
C TYR A 59 8.04 4.80 -6.36
N GLN A 60 8.54 4.76 -7.58
CA GLN A 60 9.20 3.57 -8.14
C GLN A 60 10.40 3.13 -7.29
N ASP A 61 11.25 4.05 -6.86
CA ASP A 61 12.38 3.77 -5.97
C ASP A 61 11.93 3.12 -4.67
N PHE A 62 10.82 3.57 -4.08
CA PHE A 62 10.28 2.95 -2.88
C PHE A 62 9.84 1.50 -3.14
N VAL A 63 9.08 1.27 -4.22
CA VAL A 63 8.53 -0.05 -4.57
C VAL A 63 9.64 -1.04 -4.96
N GLU A 64 10.67 -0.58 -5.65
CA GLU A 64 11.75 -1.45 -6.15
C GLU A 64 12.88 -1.66 -5.15
N ASN A 65 13.22 -0.63 -4.35
CA ASN A 65 14.42 -0.63 -3.53
C ASN A 65 14.17 -0.61 -2.02
N ILE A 66 12.98 -0.18 -1.54
CA ILE A 66 12.68 -0.10 -0.11
C ILE A 66 11.75 -1.24 0.31
N GLN A 67 10.59 -1.33 -0.32
CA GLN A 67 9.55 -2.31 0.04
C GLN A 67 10.04 -3.77 0.04
N PRO A 68 10.84 -4.26 -0.94
CA PRO A 68 11.33 -5.63 -0.93
C PRO A 68 12.24 -5.93 0.26
N HIS A 69 13.00 -4.95 0.75
CA HIS A 69 13.85 -5.11 1.93
C HIS A 69 13.06 -5.13 3.25
N MET A 70 11.86 -4.56 3.26
CA MET A 70 11.00 -4.55 4.45
C MET A 70 10.21 -5.84 4.63
N ALA A 71 9.86 -6.52 3.55
CA ALA A 71 9.01 -7.70 3.57
C ALA A 71 9.54 -8.85 4.48
N PRO A 72 10.84 -9.20 4.46
CA PRO A 72 11.40 -10.19 5.38
C PRO A 72 11.36 -9.77 6.84
N PHE A 73 11.57 -8.48 7.14
CA PHE A 73 11.44 -7.96 8.51
C PHE A 73 10.00 -8.05 9.00
N SER A 74 9.02 -7.69 8.17
CA SER A 74 7.61 -7.78 8.52
C SER A 74 7.21 -9.24 8.83
N ASP A 75 7.65 -10.22 8.03
CA ASP A 75 7.44 -11.64 8.31
C ASP A 75 8.10 -12.09 9.61
N GLN A 76 9.33 -11.63 9.88
CA GLN A 76 10.04 -11.92 11.13
C GLN A 76 9.28 -11.36 12.35
N LEU A 77 8.78 -10.12 12.28
CA LEU A 77 7.98 -9.51 13.34
C LEU A 77 6.65 -10.22 13.53
N ASN A 78 5.99 -10.63 12.42
CA ASN A 78 4.77 -11.44 12.47
C ASN A 78 5.01 -12.76 13.20
N LYS A 79 6.09 -13.47 12.88
CA LYS A 79 6.45 -14.73 13.55
C LYS A 79 6.76 -14.52 15.03
N LYS A 80 7.51 -13.47 15.36
CA LYS A 80 7.81 -13.12 16.76
C LYS A 80 6.53 -12.87 17.56
N PHE A 81 5.59 -12.12 17.01
CA PHE A 81 4.29 -11.86 17.63
C PHE A 81 3.49 -13.17 17.81
N ALA A 82 3.35 -13.95 16.74
CA ALA A 82 2.53 -15.17 16.74
C ALA A 82 3.08 -16.29 17.65
N THR A 83 4.38 -16.27 17.97
CA THR A 83 5.04 -17.23 18.88
C THR A 83 5.22 -16.71 20.29
N SER A 84 4.72 -15.52 20.60
CA SER A 84 4.80 -14.97 21.96
C SER A 84 4.03 -15.83 22.95
N PRO A 85 4.61 -16.18 24.12
CA PRO A 85 3.91 -16.92 25.17
C PRO A 85 2.75 -16.13 25.78
N PHE A 86 2.74 -14.81 25.61
CA PHE A 86 1.72 -13.89 26.14
C PHE A 86 0.57 -13.65 25.16
N LEU A 87 0.59 -14.29 23.99
CA LEU A 87 -0.41 -14.08 22.94
C LEU A 87 -1.83 -14.45 23.39
N GLN A 88 -1.97 -15.50 24.20
CA GLN A 88 -3.27 -15.98 24.67
C GLN A 88 -3.94 -14.98 25.62
N GLU A 89 -3.17 -14.28 26.44
CA GLU A 89 -3.70 -13.22 27.32
C GLU A 89 -4.25 -12.09 26.47
N LEU A 90 -3.50 -11.67 25.43
CA LEU A 90 -3.89 -10.60 24.52
C LEU A 90 -5.11 -10.98 23.68
N GLU A 91 -5.27 -12.25 23.30
CA GLU A 91 -6.41 -12.71 22.48
C GLU A 91 -7.76 -12.54 23.18
N SER A 92 -7.78 -12.50 24.52
CA SER A 92 -8.99 -12.25 25.30
C SER A 92 -9.44 -10.78 25.29
N GLU A 93 -8.56 -9.86 24.93
CA GLU A 93 -8.86 -8.44 24.86
C GLU A 93 -9.63 -8.10 23.58
N PRO A 94 -10.61 -7.15 23.64
CA PRO A 94 -11.40 -6.75 22.48
C PRO A 94 -10.54 -6.27 21.28
N GLY A 95 -10.80 -6.82 20.10
CA GLY A 95 -10.13 -6.43 18.85
C GLY A 95 -8.86 -7.22 18.51
N PHE A 96 -8.15 -7.77 19.49
CA PHE A 96 -6.89 -8.48 19.21
C PHE A 96 -7.10 -9.83 18.52
N SER A 97 -8.23 -10.50 18.70
CA SER A 97 -8.54 -11.76 18.03
C SER A 97 -8.52 -11.62 16.49
N ILE A 98 -8.94 -10.46 15.96
CA ILE A 98 -8.90 -10.16 14.51
C ILE A 98 -7.46 -9.96 14.07
N LEU A 99 -6.68 -9.16 14.80
CA LEU A 99 -5.26 -8.93 14.53
C LEU A 99 -4.47 -10.23 14.51
N ILE A 100 -4.64 -11.06 15.54
CA ILE A 100 -3.95 -12.35 15.66
C ILE A 100 -4.27 -13.27 14.48
N ARG A 101 -5.54 -13.34 14.08
CA ARG A 101 -5.97 -14.12 12.92
C ARG A 101 -5.35 -13.59 11.63
N SER A 102 -5.30 -12.28 11.43
CA SER A 102 -4.68 -11.65 10.27
C SER A 102 -3.18 -11.98 10.20
N VAL A 103 -2.46 -11.77 11.30
CA VAL A 103 -1.02 -12.05 11.37
C VAL A 103 -0.71 -13.54 11.11
N LYS A 104 -1.48 -14.47 11.68
CA LYS A 104 -1.33 -15.90 11.40
C LYS A 104 -1.52 -16.21 9.91
N LYS A 105 -2.49 -15.54 9.26
CA LYS A 105 -2.76 -15.69 7.83
C LYS A 105 -1.64 -15.12 6.98
N ASP A 106 -1.10 -13.97 7.34
CA ASP A 106 0.03 -13.35 6.63
C ASP A 106 1.27 -14.25 6.65
N ILE A 107 1.58 -14.87 7.82
CA ILE A 107 2.67 -15.84 7.94
C ILE A 107 2.43 -17.05 7.04
N GLU A 108 1.20 -17.59 7.01
CA GLU A 108 0.84 -18.73 6.17
C GLU A 108 1.01 -18.44 4.68
N LEU A 109 0.70 -17.21 4.26
CA LEU A 109 0.74 -16.78 2.85
C LEU A 109 2.11 -16.27 2.41
N PHE A 110 2.94 -15.82 3.32
CA PHE A 110 4.23 -15.24 2.98
C PHE A 110 5.15 -16.25 2.28
N ARG A 111 5.73 -15.81 1.16
CA ARG A 111 6.78 -16.54 0.44
C ARG A 111 7.79 -15.52 -0.06
N GLU A 112 9.02 -15.62 0.38
CA GLU A 112 10.12 -14.73 -0.02
C GLU A 112 10.29 -14.73 -1.55
N ALA A 113 10.13 -15.87 -2.20
CA ALA A 113 10.18 -16.01 -3.66
C ALA A 113 9.13 -15.15 -4.40
N ASN A 114 8.06 -14.70 -3.71
CA ASN A 114 7.05 -13.84 -4.31
C ASN A 114 7.42 -12.35 -4.27
N ILE A 115 8.41 -11.94 -3.48
CA ILE A 115 8.82 -10.52 -3.36
C ILE A 115 9.12 -9.90 -4.73
N PRO A 116 9.98 -10.49 -5.60
CA PRO A 116 10.26 -9.92 -6.91
C PRO A 116 9.02 -9.91 -7.83
N LEU A 117 8.10 -10.86 -7.65
CA LEU A 117 6.85 -10.90 -8.41
C LEU A 117 5.93 -9.74 -8.01
N TYR A 118 5.77 -9.46 -6.73
CA TYR A 118 5.01 -8.31 -6.24
C TYR A 118 5.61 -6.98 -6.71
N THR A 119 6.94 -6.85 -6.65
CA THR A 119 7.62 -5.67 -7.18
C THR A 119 7.30 -5.45 -8.65
N LYS A 120 7.38 -6.53 -9.47
CA LYS A 120 7.05 -6.46 -10.89
C LYS A 120 5.59 -6.07 -11.12
N ILE A 121 4.65 -6.69 -10.39
CA ILE A 121 3.22 -6.37 -10.48
C ILE A 121 2.99 -4.88 -10.17
N ASN A 122 3.56 -4.37 -9.08
CA ASN A 122 3.40 -2.97 -8.69
C ASN A 122 3.96 -2.01 -9.75
N THR A 123 5.12 -2.32 -10.32
CA THR A 123 5.74 -1.52 -11.38
C THR A 123 4.88 -1.52 -12.67
N GLU A 124 4.34 -2.66 -13.07
CA GLU A 124 3.47 -2.74 -14.25
C GLU A 124 2.12 -2.04 -14.00
N THR A 125 1.58 -2.15 -12.79
CA THR A 125 0.37 -1.43 -12.38
C THR A 125 0.58 0.08 -12.43
N GLN A 126 1.75 0.58 -12.03
CA GLN A 126 2.09 2.00 -12.15
C GLN A 126 2.10 2.45 -13.62
N LYS A 127 2.71 1.69 -14.52
CA LYS A 127 2.73 1.99 -15.96
C LYS A 127 1.32 2.04 -16.54
N TYR A 128 0.48 1.06 -16.18
CA TYR A 128 -0.93 1.05 -16.57
C TYR A 128 -1.67 2.29 -16.07
N GLY A 129 -1.46 2.67 -14.80
CA GLY A 129 -2.06 3.87 -14.22
C GLY A 129 -1.65 5.15 -14.95
N GLN A 130 -0.38 5.28 -15.33
CA GLN A 130 0.12 6.41 -16.12
C GLN A 130 -0.52 6.45 -17.51
N LEU A 131 -0.59 5.31 -18.20
CA LEU A 131 -1.22 5.21 -19.52
C LEU A 131 -2.71 5.58 -19.44
N SER A 132 -3.44 4.96 -18.54
CA SER A 132 -4.88 5.19 -18.35
C SER A 132 -5.18 6.63 -17.92
N GLY A 133 -4.35 7.22 -17.05
CA GLY A 133 -4.50 8.61 -16.59
C GLY A 133 -4.22 9.65 -17.70
N ALA A 134 -3.40 9.29 -18.68
CA ALA A 134 -3.07 10.15 -19.82
C ALA A 134 -4.07 10.04 -20.99
N MET A 135 -5.01 9.07 -20.94
CA MET A 135 -6.02 8.92 -21.99
C MET A 135 -7.00 10.09 -21.98
N THR A 136 -7.23 10.64 -23.15
CA THR A 136 -8.13 11.78 -23.35
C THR A 136 -9.13 11.52 -24.47
N VAL A 137 -10.26 12.23 -24.43
CA VAL A 137 -11.27 12.26 -25.48
C VAL A 137 -11.69 13.69 -25.77
N THR A 138 -12.02 13.99 -27.02
CA THR A 138 -12.51 15.31 -27.42
C THR A 138 -14.03 15.39 -27.33
N ILE A 139 -14.55 16.25 -26.44
CA ILE A 139 -15.99 16.50 -26.26
C ILE A 139 -16.23 18.01 -26.41
N ASP A 140 -17.15 18.38 -27.30
CA ASP A 140 -17.48 19.77 -27.58
C ASP A 140 -16.24 20.64 -27.92
N GLY A 141 -15.26 20.06 -28.64
CA GLY A 141 -14.00 20.72 -29.01
C GLY A 141 -12.99 20.88 -27.88
N LYS A 142 -13.23 20.31 -26.72
CA LYS A 142 -12.31 20.30 -25.56
C LYS A 142 -11.74 18.90 -25.34
N GLU A 143 -10.45 18.85 -25.11
CA GLU A 143 -9.77 17.62 -24.69
C GLU A 143 -10.00 17.42 -23.19
N LEU A 144 -10.58 16.28 -22.84
CA LEU A 144 -10.92 15.90 -21.47
C LEU A 144 -10.31 14.53 -21.14
N THR A 145 -9.84 14.34 -19.92
CA THR A 145 -9.47 13.01 -19.44
C THR A 145 -10.71 12.11 -19.37
N LEU A 146 -10.54 10.78 -19.33
CA LEU A 146 -11.67 9.85 -19.21
C LEU A 146 -12.49 10.13 -17.94
N GLN A 147 -11.85 10.51 -16.84
CA GLN A 147 -12.52 10.89 -15.58
C GLN A 147 -13.37 12.15 -15.75
N GLN A 148 -12.85 13.18 -16.43
CA GLN A 148 -13.59 14.41 -16.72
C GLN A 148 -14.75 14.13 -17.69
N ALA A 149 -14.52 13.30 -18.70
CA ALA A 149 -15.55 12.89 -19.65
C ALA A 149 -16.67 12.09 -18.99
N SER A 150 -16.35 11.25 -18.00
CA SER A 150 -17.34 10.44 -17.27
C SER A 150 -18.40 11.27 -16.54
N VAL A 151 -18.07 12.49 -16.12
CA VAL A 151 -19.03 13.44 -15.52
C VAL A 151 -20.15 13.77 -16.50
N VAL A 152 -19.85 13.86 -17.81
CA VAL A 152 -20.85 14.16 -18.86
C VAL A 152 -21.84 13.01 -19.03
N LEU A 153 -21.46 11.77 -18.67
CA LEU A 153 -22.38 10.62 -18.69
C LEU A 153 -23.51 10.73 -17.66
N GLN A 154 -23.41 11.66 -16.71
CA GLN A 154 -24.49 11.95 -15.73
C GLN A 154 -25.46 13.04 -16.22
N SER A 155 -25.26 13.58 -17.43
CA SER A 155 -26.17 14.57 -18.04
C SER A 155 -27.59 14.01 -18.19
N THR A 156 -28.60 14.84 -18.03
CA THR A 156 -30.00 14.49 -18.35
C THR A 156 -30.24 14.34 -19.85
N ASP A 157 -29.40 14.94 -20.71
CA ASP A 157 -29.46 14.80 -22.17
C ASP A 157 -28.93 13.43 -22.60
N ARG A 158 -29.85 12.60 -23.10
CA ARG A 158 -29.52 11.23 -23.56
C ARG A 158 -28.59 11.22 -24.78
N ALA A 159 -28.79 12.13 -25.73
CA ALA A 159 -27.99 12.19 -26.95
C ALA A 159 -26.54 12.54 -26.62
N LYS A 160 -26.35 13.47 -25.69
CA LYS A 160 -25.04 13.85 -25.19
C LYS A 160 -24.33 12.70 -24.46
N ARG A 161 -25.05 11.95 -23.61
CA ARG A 161 -24.50 10.76 -22.95
C ARG A 161 -24.06 9.71 -23.96
N GLU A 162 -24.87 9.44 -24.98
CA GLU A 162 -24.57 8.45 -26.01
C GLU A 162 -23.33 8.81 -26.81
N ASP A 163 -23.21 10.08 -27.23
CA ASP A 163 -22.04 10.58 -27.97
C ASP A 163 -20.77 10.40 -27.13
N VAL A 164 -20.80 10.84 -25.86
CA VAL A 164 -19.64 10.74 -24.97
C VAL A 164 -19.29 9.27 -24.69
N TYR A 165 -20.26 8.42 -24.45
CA TYR A 165 -20.02 6.99 -24.24
C TYR A 165 -19.32 6.34 -25.43
N LYS A 166 -19.79 6.63 -26.66
CA LYS A 166 -19.16 6.11 -27.88
C LYS A 166 -17.73 6.62 -28.10
N LYS A 167 -17.41 7.83 -27.62
CA LYS A 167 -16.06 8.39 -27.73
C LYS A 167 -15.10 7.84 -26.67
N MET A 168 -15.61 7.34 -25.54
CA MET A 168 -14.83 6.75 -24.47
C MET A 168 -14.59 5.24 -24.64
N ALA A 169 -15.41 4.55 -25.43
CA ALA A 169 -15.35 3.12 -25.71
C ALA A 169 -14.33 2.78 -26.80
#